data_57734e0cfd8055ed9a49d23ac33791af
#
_entry.id   57734e0cfd8055ed9a49d23ac33791af
#
_cell.length_a   1.000
_cell.length_b   1.000
_cell.length_c   1.000
_cell.angle_alpha   90.00
_cell.angle_beta   90.00
_cell.angle_gamma   90.00
#
_symmetry.space_group_name_H-M   'P 1'
#
loop_
_entity.id
_entity.type
_entity.pdbx_description
1 polymer ?
#
loop_
_entity_poly.entity_id
_entity_poly.type
_entity_poly.pdbx_seq_one_letter_code
_entity_poly.pdbx_strand_id
1 'polypeptide(L)'
;MFLNNDPMRYITGAVLLSVSSGVLAGTKGKEEPAKRPNILFAINDDQSYAHTSFAGSRFVNTPGFDRVASNGIYFTNCYGGSPGSAPSRSSLVTGRHHWQNKQSGQHASSWMKEHVPFVDLLEASGYYTGFTGKGVDPFQYARNDQDTLWRKGNAAGHPFNKYKYEKNISSDLRTAKGIGLTNYYENFRSFMQQRKDGQPFYFWYGATEPHRVYEKGSWKRNGKSLDQVDVPGFLPDSEEVRGDMLDYAVEIEWADSHLSKMLEYLDSIGELNNTIVIVTADNGMPFPRAKANCFEYGVHVPFAVSY
;
A
#
# COMPACT_ATOMS: atom_id res chain seq x y z
N MET A 1 -46.20 -16.14 -43.52
CA MET A 1 -46.88 -17.38 -43.96
C MET A 1 -46.13 -18.54 -43.31
N PHE A 2 -46.86 -19.31 -42.53
CA PHE A 2 -46.52 -20.57 -41.82
C PHE A 2 -45.56 -20.53 -40.62
N LEU A 3 -46.24 -20.57 -39.46
CA LEU A 3 -45.84 -21.09 -38.16
C LEU A 3 -45.51 -22.58 -38.24
N ASN A 4 -44.48 -23.05 -37.51
CA ASN A 4 -44.48 -24.43 -37.03
C ASN A 4 -44.03 -24.44 -35.57
N ASN A 5 -45.01 -24.77 -34.72
CA ASN A 5 -44.82 -25.13 -33.31
C ASN A 5 -44.39 -26.58 -33.21
N ASP A 6 -43.42 -26.88 -32.38
CA ASP A 6 -43.19 -28.23 -31.87
C ASP A 6 -43.00 -28.21 -30.35
N PRO A 7 -43.74 -29.01 -29.59
CA PRO A 7 -43.77 -28.94 -28.12
C PRO A 7 -42.68 -29.86 -27.50
N MET A 8 -41.94 -29.31 -26.59
CA MET A 8 -40.92 -30.02 -25.77
C MET A 8 -41.65 -31.00 -24.80
N ARG A 9 -41.43 -32.29 -24.96
CA ARG A 9 -41.91 -33.35 -24.06
C ARG A 9 -41.02 -33.39 -22.80
N TYR A 10 -41.63 -33.13 -21.65
CA TYR A 10 -41.04 -33.43 -20.36
C TYR A 10 -41.15 -34.91 -20.03
N ILE A 11 -39.99 -35.58 -19.83
CA ILE A 11 -39.95 -36.93 -19.27
C ILE A 11 -39.73 -36.81 -17.78
N THR A 12 -40.77 -37.02 -17.00
CA THR A 12 -40.70 -37.18 -15.53
C THR A 12 -40.34 -38.65 -15.22
N GLY A 13 -39.07 -38.88 -14.90
CA GLY A 13 -38.62 -40.15 -14.33
C GLY A 13 -38.48 -40.01 -12.82
N ALA A 14 -39.44 -40.51 -12.06
CA ALA A 14 -39.31 -40.63 -10.61
C ALA A 14 -38.45 -41.84 -10.28
N VAL A 15 -37.25 -41.63 -9.74
CA VAL A 15 -36.39 -42.66 -9.13
C VAL A 15 -36.59 -42.60 -7.63
N LEU A 16 -37.29 -43.58 -7.08
CA LEU A 16 -37.36 -43.80 -5.63
C LEU A 16 -36.05 -44.46 -5.17
N LEU A 17 -35.23 -43.69 -4.53
CA LEU A 17 -34.06 -44.18 -3.76
C LEU A 17 -34.47 -44.27 -2.30
N SER A 18 -34.62 -45.50 -1.80
CA SER A 18 -34.74 -45.79 -0.38
C SER A 18 -33.38 -45.59 0.30
N VAL A 19 -33.26 -44.47 1.06
CA VAL A 19 -32.08 -44.22 1.89
C VAL A 19 -32.36 -44.78 3.28
N SER A 20 -31.67 -45.87 3.62
CA SER A 20 -31.59 -46.37 5.00
C SER A 20 -30.89 -45.37 5.88
N SER A 21 -31.58 -44.83 6.88
CA SER A 21 -31.07 -43.88 7.87
C SER A 21 -30.08 -44.58 8.82
N GLY A 22 -28.83 -44.62 8.44
CA GLY A 22 -27.76 -44.85 9.37
C GLY A 22 -27.42 -43.53 10.07
N VAL A 23 -27.86 -43.35 11.32
CA VAL A 23 -27.44 -42.23 12.17
C VAL A 23 -25.99 -42.44 12.55
N LEU A 24 -25.06 -41.95 11.76
CA LEU A 24 -23.70 -41.71 12.23
C LEU A 24 -23.71 -40.39 13.03
N ALA A 25 -23.70 -40.56 14.37
CA ALA A 25 -23.41 -39.48 15.30
C ALA A 25 -21.95 -38.99 15.06
N GLY A 26 -21.76 -38.19 14.04
CA GLY A 26 -20.53 -37.46 13.83
C GLY A 26 -20.40 -36.42 14.93
N THR A 27 -19.41 -36.61 15.82
CA THR A 27 -18.95 -35.53 16.70
C THR A 27 -18.62 -34.32 15.86
N LYS A 28 -19.48 -33.31 15.88
CA LYS A 28 -19.14 -31.97 15.36
C LYS A 28 -17.94 -31.50 16.18
N GLY A 29 -16.74 -31.69 15.65
CA GLY A 29 -15.58 -30.97 16.13
C GLY A 29 -15.97 -29.49 16.15
N LYS A 30 -15.75 -28.79 17.25
CA LYS A 30 -15.86 -27.33 17.27
C LYS A 30 -14.93 -26.84 16.20
N GLU A 31 -15.45 -26.34 15.06
CA GLU A 31 -14.66 -25.58 14.12
C GLU A 31 -14.06 -24.41 14.93
N GLU A 32 -12.76 -24.38 15.05
CA GLU A 32 -12.10 -23.21 15.62
C GLU A 32 -12.52 -22.00 14.75
N PRO A 33 -12.91 -20.88 15.39
CA PRO A 33 -13.30 -19.69 14.63
C PRO A 33 -12.13 -19.30 13.71
N ALA A 34 -12.42 -19.13 12.44
CA ALA A 34 -11.42 -18.76 11.43
C ALA A 34 -10.57 -17.57 11.94
N LYS A 35 -9.26 -17.74 11.93
CA LYS A 35 -8.32 -16.70 12.37
C LYS A 35 -8.51 -15.47 11.47
N ARG A 36 -8.80 -14.31 12.08
CA ARG A 36 -8.93 -13.05 11.32
C ARG A 36 -7.60 -12.71 10.66
N PRO A 37 -7.58 -12.31 9.37
CA PRO A 37 -6.34 -11.97 8.68
C PRO A 37 -5.67 -10.74 9.29
N ASN A 38 -4.35 -10.73 9.28
CA ASN A 38 -3.57 -9.52 9.47
C ASN A 38 -3.59 -8.68 8.20
N ILE A 39 -3.23 -7.41 8.30
CA ILE A 39 -3.15 -6.50 7.16
C ILE A 39 -1.83 -5.73 7.21
N LEU A 40 -0.98 -5.93 6.20
CA LEU A 40 0.17 -5.09 5.92
C LEU A 40 -0.17 -4.17 4.74
N PHE A 41 -0.28 -2.88 5.00
CA PHE A 41 -0.59 -1.87 3.99
C PHE A 41 0.67 -1.04 3.71
N ALA A 42 1.29 -1.25 2.54
CA ALA A 42 2.47 -0.53 2.10
C ALA A 42 2.09 0.54 1.07
N ILE A 43 2.50 1.78 1.30
CA ILE A 43 2.20 2.91 0.42
C ILE A 43 3.42 3.80 0.26
N ASN A 44 3.88 3.94 -0.98
CA ASN A 44 4.96 4.84 -1.34
C ASN A 44 4.43 6.26 -1.57
N ASP A 45 5.31 7.26 -1.46
CA ASP A 45 5.00 8.67 -1.66
C ASP A 45 5.52 9.11 -3.03
N ASP A 46 4.61 9.39 -3.98
CA ASP A 46 4.93 9.88 -5.32
C ASP A 46 5.45 8.81 -6.31
N GLN A 47 4.81 7.65 -6.44
CA GLN A 47 5.22 6.64 -7.42
C GLN A 47 4.16 6.37 -8.49
N SER A 48 4.51 6.56 -9.77
CA SER A 48 3.63 6.22 -10.91
C SER A 48 3.60 4.73 -11.19
N TYR A 49 2.47 4.25 -11.74
CA TYR A 49 2.18 2.87 -12.12
C TYR A 49 3.31 2.19 -12.91
N ALA A 50 3.84 2.88 -13.93
CA ALA A 50 4.87 2.32 -14.83
C ALA A 50 6.23 2.05 -14.14
N HIS A 51 6.42 2.48 -12.90
CA HIS A 51 7.73 2.44 -12.23
C HIS A 51 7.80 1.34 -11.17
N THR A 52 7.47 0.11 -11.61
CA THR A 52 7.79 -1.16 -10.92
C THR A 52 8.39 -2.12 -11.94
N SER A 53 9.25 -3.05 -11.51
CA SER A 53 9.76 -4.10 -12.40
C SER A 53 8.64 -4.99 -12.94
N PHE A 54 7.59 -5.24 -12.16
CA PHE A 54 6.41 -6.00 -12.59
C PHE A 54 5.64 -5.34 -13.73
N ALA A 55 5.59 -4.01 -13.77
CA ALA A 55 5.02 -3.25 -14.87
C ALA A 55 5.93 -3.18 -16.13
N GLY A 56 7.12 -3.76 -16.06
CA GLY A 56 8.08 -3.81 -17.18
C GLY A 56 9.11 -2.66 -17.18
N SER A 57 9.23 -1.89 -16.09
CA SER A 57 10.27 -0.86 -15.96
C SER A 57 11.66 -1.48 -16.05
N ARG A 58 12.52 -0.96 -16.92
CA ARG A 58 13.89 -1.43 -17.09
C ARG A 58 14.88 -0.79 -16.12
N PHE A 59 14.52 0.33 -15.51
CA PHE A 59 15.40 1.12 -14.65
C PHE A 59 15.05 1.06 -13.17
N VAL A 60 13.95 0.39 -12.81
CA VAL A 60 13.50 0.17 -11.42
C VAL A 60 13.47 -1.32 -11.13
N ASN A 61 13.97 -1.72 -9.95
CA ASN A 61 13.94 -3.10 -9.48
C ASN A 61 13.15 -3.16 -8.15
N THR A 62 11.97 -3.83 -8.16
CA THR A 62 11.04 -3.86 -7.03
C THR A 62 10.66 -5.29 -6.63
N PRO A 63 11.62 -6.11 -6.13
CA PRO A 63 11.36 -7.51 -5.80
C PRO A 63 10.29 -7.71 -4.72
N GLY A 64 10.12 -6.77 -3.80
CA GLY A 64 9.06 -6.80 -2.79
C GLY A 64 7.69 -6.65 -3.40
N PHE A 65 7.50 -5.64 -4.24
CA PHE A 65 6.26 -5.46 -5.03
C PHE A 65 5.99 -6.67 -5.93
N ASP A 66 7.00 -7.14 -6.64
CA ASP A 66 6.88 -8.26 -7.58
C ASP A 66 6.48 -9.55 -6.86
N ARG A 67 6.99 -9.78 -5.64
CA ARG A 67 6.58 -10.91 -4.80
C ARG A 67 5.09 -10.84 -4.48
N VAL A 68 4.56 -9.67 -4.10
CA VAL A 68 3.13 -9.48 -3.81
C VAL A 68 2.29 -9.68 -5.07
N ALA A 69 2.68 -9.07 -6.19
CA ALA A 69 1.97 -9.15 -7.46
C ALA A 69 1.91 -10.59 -8.02
N SER A 70 3.03 -11.34 -7.90
CA SER A 70 3.14 -12.72 -8.40
C SER A 70 2.36 -13.73 -7.55
N ASN A 71 2.18 -13.48 -6.26
CA ASN A 71 1.45 -14.35 -5.34
C ASN A 71 0.01 -13.89 -5.08
N GLY A 72 -0.50 -12.95 -5.87
CA GLY A 72 -1.81 -12.38 -5.66
C GLY A 72 -2.45 -11.81 -6.91
N ILE A 73 -3.02 -10.63 -6.81
CA ILE A 73 -3.68 -9.91 -7.90
C ILE A 73 -2.93 -8.61 -8.14
N TYR A 74 -2.49 -8.40 -9.36
CA TYR A 74 -1.98 -7.13 -9.86
C TYR A 74 -3.08 -6.38 -10.63
N PHE A 75 -3.34 -5.14 -10.22
CA PHE A 75 -4.37 -4.31 -10.83
C PHE A 75 -3.75 -3.34 -11.83
N THR A 76 -4.12 -3.47 -13.08
CA THR A 76 -3.62 -2.63 -14.17
C THR A 76 -4.29 -1.26 -14.25
N ASN A 77 -5.36 -1.03 -13.49
CA ASN A 77 -6.15 0.21 -13.50
C ASN A 77 -6.46 0.64 -12.07
N CYS A 78 -5.48 1.21 -11.37
CA CYS A 78 -5.68 1.82 -10.06
C CYS A 78 -5.31 3.29 -10.10
N TYR A 79 -6.28 4.14 -9.73
CA TYR A 79 -6.11 5.60 -9.78
C TYR A 79 -6.26 6.19 -8.38
N GLY A 80 -5.26 6.96 -7.95
CA GLY A 80 -5.29 7.70 -6.71
C GLY A 80 -6.44 8.70 -6.66
N GLY A 81 -7.01 8.90 -5.47
CA GLY A 81 -8.14 9.82 -5.28
C GLY A 81 -7.83 11.30 -5.56
N SER A 82 -6.56 11.65 -5.71
CA SER A 82 -6.06 12.97 -6.05
C SER A 82 -4.59 12.87 -6.49
N PRO A 83 -4.09 13.75 -7.36
CA PRO A 83 -2.67 13.79 -7.73
C PRO A 83 -1.77 14.42 -6.65
N GLY A 84 -2.14 14.34 -5.38
CA GLY A 84 -1.38 14.89 -4.27
C GLY A 84 -1.62 14.11 -2.98
N SER A 85 -0.59 14.00 -2.13
CA SER A 85 -0.52 13.07 -1.02
C SER A 85 -1.65 13.18 0.00
N ALA A 86 -1.85 14.35 0.62
CA ALA A 86 -2.83 14.49 1.70
C ALA A 86 -4.27 14.18 1.23
N PRO A 87 -4.78 14.78 0.12
CA PRO A 87 -6.13 14.49 -0.34
C PRO A 87 -6.30 13.04 -0.85
N SER A 88 -5.27 12.43 -1.47
CA SER A 88 -5.31 11.03 -1.87
C SER A 88 -5.36 10.09 -0.66
N ARG A 89 -4.47 10.29 0.32
CA ARG A 89 -4.45 9.49 1.56
C ARG A 89 -5.73 9.66 2.37
N SER A 90 -6.31 10.86 2.39
CA SER A 90 -7.61 11.11 2.99
C SER A 90 -8.73 10.31 2.30
N SER A 91 -8.78 10.32 0.98
CA SER A 91 -9.75 9.53 0.21
C SER A 91 -9.63 8.04 0.51
N LEU A 92 -8.40 7.54 0.57
CA LEU A 92 -8.09 6.14 0.82
C LEU A 92 -8.59 5.70 2.20
N VAL A 93 -8.30 6.44 3.27
CA VAL A 93 -8.66 6.00 4.63
C VAL A 93 -10.11 6.24 4.98
N THR A 94 -10.82 7.13 4.27
CA THR A 94 -12.25 7.43 4.52
C THR A 94 -13.18 6.70 3.55
N GLY A 95 -12.67 6.13 2.45
CA GLY A 95 -13.48 5.59 1.36
C GLY A 95 -14.34 6.64 0.65
N ARG A 96 -13.94 7.91 0.69
CA ARG A 96 -14.66 9.05 0.10
C ARG A 96 -13.75 9.79 -0.88
N HIS A 97 -14.33 10.40 -1.88
CA HIS A 97 -13.57 11.35 -2.70
C HIS A 97 -13.10 12.53 -1.85
N HIS A 98 -11.92 13.08 -2.15
CA HIS A 98 -11.29 14.13 -1.33
C HIS A 98 -12.18 15.37 -1.16
N TRP A 99 -12.97 15.76 -2.17
CA TRP A 99 -13.90 16.89 -2.08
C TRP A 99 -15.06 16.66 -1.10
N GLN A 100 -15.38 15.40 -0.75
CA GLN A 100 -16.39 15.06 0.24
C GLN A 100 -15.84 15.14 1.68
N ASN A 101 -14.53 15.22 1.82
CA ASN A 101 -13.83 15.23 3.10
C ASN A 101 -13.62 16.65 3.66
N LYS A 102 -14.22 17.69 3.04
CA LYS A 102 -14.09 19.08 3.48
C LYS A 102 -12.61 19.44 3.72
N GLN A 103 -12.27 20.02 4.90
CA GLN A 103 -10.89 20.33 5.26
C GLN A 103 -9.99 19.09 5.31
N SER A 104 -10.50 17.93 5.74
CA SER A 104 -9.75 16.67 5.73
C SER A 104 -9.41 16.17 4.31
N GLY A 105 -9.94 16.78 3.26
CA GLY A 105 -9.61 16.53 1.86
C GLY A 105 -8.63 17.53 1.25
N GLN A 106 -8.07 18.46 2.05
CA GLN A 106 -7.20 19.54 1.57
C GLN A 106 -5.78 19.38 2.12
N HIS A 107 -4.79 19.69 1.29
CA HIS A 107 -3.38 19.61 1.70
C HIS A 107 -3.06 20.55 2.86
N ALA A 108 -2.32 20.05 3.86
CA ALA A 108 -1.88 20.78 5.06
C ALA A 108 -2.99 21.42 5.89
N SER A 109 -4.24 20.99 5.71
CA SER A 109 -5.40 21.44 6.46
C SER A 109 -5.63 20.61 7.73
N SER A 110 -6.70 20.87 8.47
CA SER A 110 -7.01 20.19 9.72
C SER A 110 -7.85 18.94 9.47
N TRP A 111 -7.56 17.85 10.19
CA TRP A 111 -8.36 16.63 10.12
C TRP A 111 -9.59 16.72 10.99
N MET A 112 -10.77 16.74 10.37
CA MET A 112 -12.05 16.83 11.10
C MET A 112 -12.39 15.50 11.78
N LYS A 113 -12.84 15.56 13.03
CA LYS A 113 -13.21 14.39 13.84
C LYS A 113 -14.35 13.57 13.25
N GLU A 114 -15.23 14.18 12.47
CA GLU A 114 -16.35 13.50 11.79
C GLU A 114 -15.91 12.55 10.66
N HIS A 115 -14.70 12.72 10.14
CA HIS A 115 -14.16 11.84 9.08
C HIS A 115 -13.40 10.67 9.73
N VAL A 116 -14.14 9.62 10.03
CA VAL A 116 -13.62 8.41 10.67
C VAL A 116 -12.84 7.58 9.64
N PRO A 117 -11.53 7.36 9.83
CA PRO A 117 -10.75 6.47 8.98
C PRO A 117 -11.09 4.99 9.26
N PHE A 118 -10.96 4.12 8.24
CA PHE A 118 -11.20 2.69 8.42
C PHE A 118 -10.28 2.06 9.47
N VAL A 119 -9.12 2.63 9.71
CA VAL A 119 -8.16 2.19 10.73
C VAL A 119 -8.79 2.22 12.13
N ASP A 120 -9.62 3.22 12.44
CA ASP A 120 -10.35 3.28 13.71
C ASP A 120 -11.39 2.17 13.84
N LEU A 121 -12.03 1.78 12.72
CA LEU A 121 -12.97 0.67 12.70
C LEU A 121 -12.27 -0.67 12.91
N LEU A 122 -11.07 -0.84 12.36
CA LEU A 122 -10.24 -2.01 12.63
C LEU A 122 -9.83 -2.08 14.09
N GLU A 123 -9.37 -0.96 14.67
CA GLU A 123 -9.01 -0.90 16.09
C GLU A 123 -10.21 -1.20 17.00
N ALA A 124 -11.37 -0.60 16.72
CA ALA A 124 -12.61 -0.92 17.43
C ALA A 124 -13.04 -2.38 17.31
N SER A 125 -12.64 -3.05 16.22
CA SER A 125 -12.85 -4.48 15.99
C SER A 125 -11.77 -5.37 16.64
N GLY A 126 -10.84 -4.79 17.42
CA GLY A 126 -9.81 -5.51 18.17
C GLY A 126 -8.50 -5.76 17.43
N TYR A 127 -8.28 -5.11 16.28
CA TYR A 127 -6.96 -5.11 15.63
C TYR A 127 -5.96 -4.27 16.41
N TYR A 128 -4.72 -4.73 16.45
CA TYR A 128 -3.60 -3.91 16.87
C TYR A 128 -3.16 -3.04 15.69
N THR A 129 -3.22 -1.72 15.82
CA THR A 129 -3.00 -0.79 14.71
C THR A 129 -1.72 0.02 14.89
N GLY A 130 -0.99 0.26 13.81
CA GLY A 130 0.20 1.10 13.85
C GLY A 130 0.66 1.54 12.46
N PHE A 131 1.53 2.56 12.45
CA PHE A 131 2.18 3.02 11.22
C PHE A 131 3.64 3.40 11.44
N THR A 132 4.44 3.31 10.37
CA THR A 132 5.79 3.88 10.31
C THR A 132 5.96 4.76 9.08
N GLY A 133 6.85 5.74 9.18
CA GLY A 133 7.12 6.71 8.13
C GLY A 133 6.02 7.75 7.99
N LYS A 134 5.54 7.98 6.78
CA LYS A 134 4.47 8.93 6.46
C LYS A 134 3.09 8.28 6.63
N GLY A 135 2.34 8.80 7.57
CA GLY A 135 0.95 8.41 7.77
C GLY A 135 -0.01 9.07 6.78
N VAL A 136 -1.18 9.48 7.26
CA VAL A 136 -2.11 10.32 6.50
C VAL A 136 -1.69 11.77 6.72
N ASP A 137 -0.78 12.25 5.91
CA ASP A 137 -0.08 13.52 6.05
C ASP A 137 0.07 14.25 4.71
N PRO A 138 0.33 15.59 4.75
CA PRO A 138 0.33 16.43 5.92
C PRO A 138 -1.08 16.89 6.32
N PHE A 139 -1.45 16.68 7.59
CA PHE A 139 -2.63 17.24 8.20
C PHE A 139 -2.31 17.82 9.59
N GLN A 140 -3.09 18.79 10.01
CA GLN A 140 -3.08 19.28 11.39
C GLN A 140 -4.07 18.44 12.20
N TYR A 141 -3.56 17.72 13.17
CA TYR A 141 -4.36 16.99 14.15
C TYR A 141 -4.56 17.83 15.41
N ALA A 142 -5.54 17.47 16.24
CA ALA A 142 -5.82 18.19 17.47
C ALA A 142 -4.58 18.29 18.37
N ARG A 143 -4.31 19.48 18.90
CA ARG A 143 -3.13 19.75 19.74
C ARG A 143 -3.38 19.40 21.21
N ASN A 144 -4.64 19.44 21.64
CA ASN A 144 -5.04 19.18 23.02
C ASN A 144 -6.48 18.67 23.09
N ASP A 145 -6.96 18.35 24.28
CA ASP A 145 -8.30 17.81 24.54
C ASP A 145 -9.45 18.80 24.30
N GLN A 146 -9.13 20.08 24.21
CA GLN A 146 -10.12 21.15 23.99
C GLN A 146 -10.43 21.35 22.50
N ASP A 147 -9.61 20.79 21.58
CA ASP A 147 -9.83 20.84 20.15
C ASP A 147 -10.93 19.82 19.75
N THR A 148 -12.17 20.11 20.07
CA THR A 148 -13.29 19.16 19.92
C THR A 148 -13.69 18.85 18.49
N LEU A 149 -13.32 19.72 17.53
CA LEU A 149 -13.63 19.56 16.11
C LEU A 149 -12.61 18.66 15.37
N TRP A 150 -11.42 18.48 15.94
CA TRP A 150 -10.30 17.85 15.30
C TRP A 150 -9.99 16.47 15.90
N ARG A 151 -9.51 15.56 15.07
CA ARG A 151 -8.99 14.25 15.47
C ARG A 151 -7.62 14.44 16.17
N LYS A 152 -7.38 13.71 17.28
CA LYS A 152 -6.11 13.79 18.03
C LYS A 152 -4.94 13.06 17.34
N GLY A 153 -5.15 11.84 16.91
CA GLY A 153 -4.10 10.99 16.36
C GLY A 153 -4.08 10.99 14.84
N ASN A 154 -2.95 10.55 14.25
CA ASN A 154 -2.84 10.34 12.83
C ASN A 154 -3.88 9.32 12.34
N ALA A 155 -4.48 9.56 11.17
CA ALA A 155 -5.51 8.68 10.61
C ALA A 155 -4.96 7.33 10.10
N ALA A 156 -3.65 7.14 10.06
CA ALA A 156 -3.00 5.87 9.75
C ALA A 156 -2.84 4.92 10.96
N GLY A 157 -3.12 5.38 12.19
CA GLY A 157 -2.99 4.59 13.41
C GLY A 157 -1.97 5.15 14.41
N HIS A 158 -1.44 4.29 15.28
CA HIS A 158 -0.44 4.67 16.28
C HIS A 158 0.98 4.74 15.70
N PRO A 159 1.80 5.78 16.01
CA PRO A 159 3.11 5.97 15.40
C PRO A 159 4.17 5.01 15.95
N PHE A 160 4.90 4.36 15.06
CA PHE A 160 6.08 3.54 15.31
C PHE A 160 7.27 4.11 14.52
N ASN A 161 7.84 5.23 14.99
CA ASN A 161 8.91 5.97 14.32
C ASN A 161 10.15 6.17 15.21
N LYS A 162 10.33 5.31 16.21
CA LYS A 162 11.43 5.40 17.17
C LYS A 162 12.77 5.04 16.55
N TYR A 163 12.82 3.97 15.76
CA TYR A 163 14.04 3.45 15.18
C TYR A 163 14.43 4.25 13.93
N LYS A 164 15.66 4.72 13.95
CA LYS A 164 16.24 5.53 12.87
C LYS A 164 17.66 5.07 12.59
N TYR A 165 18.09 5.23 11.34
CA TYR A 165 19.50 5.11 11.01
C TYR A 165 20.29 6.26 11.62
N GLU A 166 21.54 6.01 11.97
CA GLU A 166 22.45 7.07 12.45
C GLU A 166 22.76 8.05 11.31
N LYS A 167 22.93 9.33 11.66
CA LYS A 167 23.22 10.38 10.66
C LYS A 167 24.51 10.14 9.87
N ASN A 168 25.49 9.48 10.49
CA ASN A 168 26.81 9.21 9.90
C ASN A 168 26.95 7.77 9.37
N ILE A 169 25.81 7.09 9.15
CA ILE A 169 25.84 5.75 8.59
C ILE A 169 26.50 5.80 7.21
N SER A 170 27.41 4.87 6.95
CA SER A 170 28.13 4.81 5.68
C SER A 170 27.15 4.62 4.51
N SER A 171 27.58 5.01 3.33
CA SER A 171 26.81 4.82 2.08
C SER A 171 26.36 3.37 1.86
N ASP A 172 26.97 2.42 2.54
CA ASP A 172 26.67 0.98 2.44
C ASP A 172 25.28 0.60 3.00
N LEU A 173 24.71 1.42 3.89
CA LEU A 173 23.40 1.16 4.48
C LEU A 173 22.27 2.02 3.90
N ARG A 174 22.65 3.13 3.21
CA ARG A 174 21.70 3.98 2.47
C ARG A 174 22.21 4.22 1.07
N THR A 175 21.34 4.04 0.11
CA THR A 175 21.67 4.15 -1.30
C THR A 175 21.81 5.59 -1.79
N ALA A 176 21.22 6.57 -1.06
CA ALA A 176 21.34 7.99 -1.37
C ALA A 176 21.24 8.87 -0.11
N LYS A 177 21.87 10.04 -0.10
CA LYS A 177 21.85 10.98 1.04
C LYS A 177 20.48 11.63 1.28
N GLY A 178 19.66 11.77 0.26
CA GLY A 178 18.29 12.31 0.33
C GLY A 178 17.31 11.41 1.08
N ILE A 179 17.59 10.13 1.12
CA ILE A 179 16.74 9.14 1.79
C ILE A 179 16.62 9.42 3.28
N GLY A 180 15.42 9.35 3.80
CA GLY A 180 15.08 9.58 5.19
C GLY A 180 15.82 8.67 6.17
N LEU A 181 15.91 9.09 7.44
CA LEU A 181 16.60 8.30 8.48
C LEU A 181 15.71 7.23 9.11
N THR A 182 14.43 7.17 8.79
CA THR A 182 13.50 6.21 9.41
C THR A 182 13.86 4.78 9.01
N ASN A 183 14.11 3.94 10.01
CA ASN A 183 14.28 2.51 9.79
C ASN A 183 12.92 1.83 9.84
N TYR A 184 12.23 1.79 8.71
CA TYR A 184 10.87 1.27 8.60
C TYR A 184 10.75 -0.18 9.06
N TYR A 185 11.70 -1.01 8.69
CA TYR A 185 11.70 -2.42 9.06
C TYR A 185 11.86 -2.63 10.58
N GLU A 186 12.79 -1.95 11.24
CA GLU A 186 12.95 -2.08 12.69
C GLU A 186 11.74 -1.50 13.46
N ASN A 187 11.09 -0.47 12.95
CA ASN A 187 9.85 0.04 13.50
C ASN A 187 8.71 -0.98 13.36
N PHE A 188 8.61 -1.68 12.22
CA PHE A 188 7.67 -2.77 12.04
C PHE A 188 7.95 -3.93 13.01
N ARG A 189 9.21 -4.35 13.16
CA ARG A 189 9.57 -5.36 14.15
C ARG A 189 9.18 -4.98 15.58
N SER A 190 9.44 -3.73 15.95
CA SER A 190 9.04 -3.20 17.26
C SER A 190 7.52 -3.20 17.45
N PHE A 191 6.75 -2.90 16.42
CA PHE A 191 5.29 -3.03 16.43
C PHE A 191 4.88 -4.48 16.66
N MET A 192 5.43 -5.42 15.91
CA MET A 192 5.12 -6.85 16.03
C MET A 192 5.45 -7.42 17.42
N GLN A 193 6.55 -6.98 18.03
CA GLN A 193 6.96 -7.39 19.38
C GLN A 193 6.04 -6.88 20.51
N GLN A 194 5.31 -5.78 20.27
CA GLN A 194 4.38 -5.20 21.26
C GLN A 194 2.95 -5.72 21.09
N ARG A 195 2.67 -6.42 19.99
CA ARG A 195 1.38 -7.04 19.71
C ARG A 195 1.14 -8.21 20.70
N LYS A 196 -0.08 -8.37 21.19
CA LYS A 196 -0.47 -9.55 21.96
C LYS A 196 -0.51 -10.79 21.06
N ASP A 197 -0.13 -11.93 21.60
CA ASP A 197 -0.19 -13.21 20.87
C ASP A 197 -1.58 -13.46 20.31
N GLY A 198 -1.64 -13.84 19.03
CA GLY A 198 -2.89 -14.13 18.33
C GLY A 198 -3.77 -12.93 18.02
N GLN A 199 -3.42 -11.70 18.43
CA GLN A 199 -4.18 -10.51 18.09
C GLN A 199 -3.95 -10.18 16.60
N PRO A 200 -5.00 -9.99 15.77
CA PRO A 200 -4.83 -9.54 14.40
C PRO A 200 -4.26 -8.13 14.37
N PHE A 201 -3.43 -7.83 13.38
CA PHE A 201 -2.84 -6.51 13.23
C PHE A 201 -3.22 -5.83 11.92
N TYR A 202 -3.17 -4.50 11.95
CA TYR A 202 -3.09 -3.62 10.81
C TYR A 202 -1.84 -2.76 10.94
N PHE A 203 -0.96 -2.83 9.97
CA PHE A 203 0.23 -1.99 9.94
C PHE A 203 0.32 -1.21 8.63
N TRP A 204 0.44 0.11 8.76
CA TRP A 204 0.66 1.01 7.64
C TRP A 204 2.15 1.29 7.51
N TYR A 205 2.75 0.74 6.47
CA TYR A 205 4.09 1.08 6.04
C TYR A 205 4.00 2.22 5.02
N GLY A 206 4.20 3.46 5.46
CA GLY A 206 4.23 4.65 4.61
C GLY A 206 5.65 5.06 4.34
N ALA A 207 6.25 4.59 3.24
CA ALA A 207 7.54 5.12 2.82
C ALA A 207 7.39 6.61 2.47
N THR A 208 8.39 7.41 2.83
CA THR A 208 8.49 8.80 2.36
C THR A 208 9.12 8.88 0.98
N GLU A 209 9.79 7.84 0.58
CA GLU A 209 10.38 7.66 -0.74
C GLU A 209 9.31 7.18 -1.74
N PRO A 210 9.43 7.57 -2.99
CA PRO A 210 10.42 8.42 -3.65
C PRO A 210 10.05 9.93 -3.72
N HIS A 211 9.52 10.52 -2.66
CA HIS A 211 9.27 11.97 -2.61
C HIS A 211 10.58 12.77 -2.68
N ARG A 212 10.62 13.82 -3.52
CA ARG A 212 11.81 14.69 -3.62
C ARG A 212 12.21 15.27 -2.24
N VAL A 213 13.50 15.53 -1.99
CA VAL A 213 14.62 15.83 -2.93
C VAL A 213 15.53 14.61 -3.09
N TYR A 214 16.03 14.34 -4.31
CA TYR A 214 16.97 13.26 -4.59
C TYR A 214 18.43 13.74 -4.50
N GLU A 215 19.34 12.83 -4.16
CA GLU A 215 20.77 13.07 -4.32
C GLU A 215 21.15 12.93 -5.79
N LYS A 216 21.49 14.06 -6.44
CA LYS A 216 21.88 14.08 -7.85
C LYS A 216 23.06 13.15 -8.12
N GLY A 217 22.87 12.20 -9.02
CA GLY A 217 23.89 11.25 -9.46
C GLY A 217 24.07 10.05 -8.53
N SER A 218 23.18 9.83 -7.56
CA SER A 218 23.15 8.63 -6.71
C SER A 218 23.08 7.35 -7.54
N TRP A 219 22.41 7.39 -8.69
CA TRP A 219 22.27 6.29 -9.62
C TRP A 219 23.60 5.70 -10.10
N LYS A 220 24.66 6.52 -10.24
CA LYS A 220 25.99 6.06 -10.71
C LYS A 220 26.60 5.01 -9.78
N ARG A 221 26.54 5.24 -8.46
CA ARG A 221 27.07 4.29 -7.48
C ARG A 221 26.11 3.11 -7.22
N ASN A 222 24.87 3.20 -7.68
CA ASN A 222 23.89 2.12 -7.61
C ASN A 222 23.85 1.28 -8.91
N GLY A 223 24.85 1.40 -9.78
CA GLY A 223 25.03 0.55 -10.97
C GLY A 223 23.96 0.74 -12.05
N LYS A 224 23.25 1.88 -12.05
CA LYS A 224 22.23 2.18 -13.05
C LYS A 224 22.84 2.88 -14.26
N SER A 225 22.16 2.79 -15.40
CA SER A 225 22.62 3.34 -16.68
C SER A 225 21.53 4.16 -17.37
N LEU A 226 21.92 5.26 -18.02
CA LEU A 226 21.01 6.20 -18.69
C LEU A 226 20.20 5.57 -19.82
N ASP A 227 20.73 4.54 -20.47
CA ASP A 227 20.06 3.81 -21.55
C ASP A 227 18.90 2.91 -21.10
N GLN A 228 18.83 2.63 -19.80
CA GLN A 228 17.70 1.87 -19.21
C GLN A 228 16.43 2.68 -19.09
N VAL A 229 16.53 4.02 -19.11
CA VAL A 229 15.39 4.90 -18.84
C VAL A 229 14.51 5.06 -20.08
N ASP A 230 13.23 4.72 -19.92
CA ASP A 230 12.19 5.07 -20.87
C ASP A 230 11.57 6.43 -20.45
N VAL A 231 12.06 7.51 -21.06
CA VAL A 231 11.60 8.87 -20.74
C VAL A 231 10.18 9.06 -21.29
N PRO A 232 9.18 9.44 -20.43
CA PRO A 232 7.84 9.74 -20.92
C PRO A 232 7.84 10.85 -21.97
N GLY A 233 7.06 10.68 -23.02
CA GLY A 233 7.05 11.60 -24.19
C GLY A 233 6.67 13.06 -23.89
N PHE A 234 6.22 13.38 -22.69
CA PHE A 234 5.96 14.75 -22.24
C PHE A 234 7.14 15.40 -21.49
N LEU A 235 8.23 14.67 -21.28
CA LEU A 235 9.48 15.18 -20.69
C LEU A 235 10.55 15.28 -21.80
N PRO A 236 11.49 16.24 -21.69
CA PRO A 236 12.66 16.27 -22.58
C PRO A 236 13.51 15.02 -22.38
N ASP A 237 13.89 14.35 -23.47
CA ASP A 237 14.84 13.26 -23.40
C ASP A 237 16.27 13.79 -23.39
N SER A 238 16.81 14.02 -22.19
CA SER A 238 18.16 14.51 -21.96
C SER A 238 18.85 13.70 -20.88
N GLU A 239 20.19 13.81 -20.78
CA GLU A 239 20.97 13.16 -19.74
C GLU A 239 20.52 13.57 -18.34
N GLU A 240 20.17 14.86 -18.16
CA GLU A 240 19.70 15.39 -16.87
C GLU A 240 18.37 14.75 -16.45
N VAL A 241 17.41 14.62 -17.36
CA VAL A 241 16.10 14.03 -17.08
C VAL A 241 16.25 12.53 -16.83
N ARG A 242 17.03 11.83 -17.66
CA ARG A 242 17.34 10.40 -17.42
C ARG A 242 18.02 10.17 -16.08
N GLY A 243 19.01 11.00 -15.73
CA GLY A 243 19.70 10.95 -14.45
C GLY A 243 18.78 11.20 -13.27
N ASP A 244 17.89 12.18 -13.36
CA ASP A 244 16.89 12.49 -12.31
C ASP A 244 15.88 11.34 -12.13
N MET A 245 15.45 10.69 -13.21
CA MET A 245 14.60 9.50 -13.15
C MET A 245 15.33 8.29 -12.54
N LEU A 246 16.62 8.16 -12.76
CA LEU A 246 17.43 7.10 -12.13
C LEU A 246 17.66 7.38 -10.63
N ASP A 247 17.83 8.63 -10.21
CA ASP A 247 17.90 9.00 -8.79
C ASP A 247 16.56 8.72 -8.08
N TYR A 248 15.43 9.01 -8.74
CA TYR A 248 14.10 8.62 -8.29
C TYR A 248 13.96 7.10 -8.13
N ALA A 249 14.48 6.31 -9.08
CA ALA A 249 14.44 4.86 -9.03
C ALA A 249 15.22 4.29 -7.83
N VAL A 250 16.35 4.90 -7.46
CA VAL A 250 17.13 4.51 -6.27
C VAL A 250 16.28 4.60 -5.00
N GLU A 251 15.43 5.60 -4.89
CA GLU A 251 14.56 5.76 -3.72
C GLU A 251 13.38 4.80 -3.72
N ILE A 252 12.80 4.47 -4.88
CA ILE A 252 11.80 3.40 -4.99
C ILE A 252 12.37 2.07 -4.49
N GLU A 253 13.56 1.71 -4.96
CA GLU A 253 14.23 0.47 -4.58
C GLU A 253 14.58 0.42 -3.10
N TRP A 254 14.91 1.55 -2.50
CA TRP A 254 15.06 1.65 -1.05
C TRP A 254 13.77 1.35 -0.32
N ALA A 255 12.66 1.96 -0.70
CA ALA A 255 11.34 1.69 -0.11
C ALA A 255 10.96 0.21 -0.28
N ASP A 256 11.13 -0.34 -1.48
CA ASP A 256 10.84 -1.75 -1.78
C ASP A 256 11.71 -2.73 -0.97
N SER A 257 12.95 -2.36 -0.68
CA SER A 257 13.85 -3.17 0.15
C SER A 257 13.33 -3.36 1.59
N HIS A 258 12.68 -2.34 2.14
CA HIS A 258 12.04 -2.45 3.45
C HIS A 258 10.78 -3.31 3.41
N LEU A 259 9.97 -3.20 2.33
CA LEU A 259 8.84 -4.10 2.10
C LEU A 259 9.32 -5.55 2.02
N SER A 260 10.36 -5.83 1.24
CA SER A 260 10.95 -7.18 1.12
C SER A 260 11.31 -7.76 2.47
N LYS A 261 12.00 -6.99 3.32
CA LYS A 261 12.36 -7.41 4.69
C LYS A 261 11.15 -7.66 5.59
N MET A 262 10.08 -6.87 5.45
CA MET A 262 8.82 -7.09 6.20
C MET A 262 8.14 -8.38 5.78
N LEU A 263 8.11 -8.68 4.46
CA LEU A 263 7.57 -9.93 3.93
C LEU A 263 8.38 -11.15 4.37
N GLU A 264 9.71 -11.07 4.32
CA GLU A 264 10.61 -12.11 4.81
C GLU A 264 10.42 -12.37 6.31
N TYR A 265 10.27 -11.31 7.10
CA TYR A 265 10.01 -11.43 8.53
C TYR A 265 8.68 -12.13 8.80
N LEU A 266 7.58 -11.72 8.15
CA LEU A 266 6.27 -12.35 8.30
C LEU A 266 6.29 -13.83 7.88
N ASP A 267 7.03 -14.16 6.83
CA ASP A 267 7.23 -15.52 6.36
C ASP A 267 7.99 -16.36 7.41
N SER A 268 9.09 -15.81 7.95
CA SER A 268 9.94 -16.48 8.94
C SER A 268 9.22 -16.81 10.25
N ILE A 269 8.20 -16.04 10.61
CA ILE A 269 7.36 -16.28 11.82
C ILE A 269 6.03 -16.99 11.50
N GLY A 270 5.82 -17.43 10.24
CA GLY A 270 4.62 -18.15 9.80
C GLY A 270 3.33 -17.32 9.75
N GLU A 271 3.44 -16.00 9.75
CA GLU A 271 2.27 -15.08 9.72
C GLU A 271 1.91 -14.62 8.30
N LEU A 272 2.80 -14.79 7.31
CA LEU A 272 2.57 -14.27 5.95
C LEU A 272 1.31 -14.85 5.31
N ASN A 273 1.06 -16.15 5.45
CA ASN A 273 -0.11 -16.84 4.90
C ASN A 273 -1.45 -16.44 5.56
N ASN A 274 -1.41 -15.69 6.66
CA ASN A 274 -2.59 -15.10 7.29
C ASN A 274 -2.55 -13.57 7.24
N THR A 275 -1.82 -13.01 6.30
CA THR A 275 -1.67 -11.55 6.15
C THR A 275 -2.11 -11.12 4.75
N ILE A 276 -3.12 -10.26 4.69
CA ILE A 276 -3.44 -9.51 3.49
C ILE A 276 -2.34 -8.47 3.31
N VAL A 277 -1.57 -8.57 2.25
CA VAL A 277 -0.55 -7.59 1.89
C VAL A 277 -1.07 -6.73 0.74
N ILE A 278 -1.11 -5.42 0.96
CA ILE A 278 -1.53 -4.43 -0.03
C ILE A 278 -0.35 -3.51 -0.30
N VAL A 279 0.02 -3.33 -1.56
CA VAL A 279 1.10 -2.41 -1.97
C VAL A 279 0.59 -1.43 -3.01
N THR A 280 0.82 -0.15 -2.77
CA THR A 280 0.39 0.95 -3.66
C THR A 280 1.25 2.20 -3.50
N ALA A 281 0.85 3.29 -4.16
CA ALA A 281 1.35 4.64 -3.94
C ALA A 281 0.17 5.63 -3.77
N ASP A 282 0.43 6.79 -3.19
CA ASP A 282 -0.61 7.79 -2.95
C ASP A 282 -0.94 8.63 -4.20
N ASN A 283 0.05 8.95 -4.99
CA ASN A 283 -0.07 9.64 -6.28
C ASN A 283 1.19 9.36 -7.13
N GLY A 284 1.19 9.83 -8.35
CA GLY A 284 2.26 9.60 -9.29
C GLY A 284 3.52 10.44 -9.07
N MET A 285 4.55 10.20 -9.88
CA MET A 285 5.91 10.72 -9.77
C MET A 285 5.99 12.25 -9.63
N PRO A 286 6.97 12.79 -8.89
CA PRO A 286 7.10 14.23 -8.64
C PRO A 286 7.87 14.93 -9.78
N PHE A 287 7.36 14.79 -11.00
CA PHE A 287 7.90 15.37 -12.22
C PHE A 287 6.88 16.29 -12.90
N PRO A 288 7.31 17.21 -13.78
CA PRO A 288 6.38 18.07 -14.53
C PRO A 288 5.30 17.24 -15.24
N ARG A 289 4.05 17.75 -15.23
CA ARG A 289 2.86 17.10 -15.81
C ARG A 289 2.47 15.75 -15.18
N ALA A 290 3.00 15.41 -14.03
CA ALA A 290 2.62 14.24 -13.26
C ALA A 290 2.00 14.68 -11.93
N LYS A 291 2.73 14.67 -10.79
CA LYS A 291 2.20 15.15 -9.50
C LYS A 291 1.52 16.51 -9.61
N ALA A 292 0.44 16.71 -8.86
CA ALA A 292 -0.42 17.89 -8.87
C ALA A 292 -1.21 18.10 -10.20
N ASN A 293 -1.21 17.12 -11.10
CA ASN A 293 -2.01 17.14 -12.32
C ASN A 293 -2.78 15.83 -12.48
N CYS A 294 -4.02 15.91 -13.00
CA CYS A 294 -4.89 14.76 -13.23
C CYS A 294 -4.56 14.03 -14.56
N PHE A 295 -3.29 13.99 -14.94
CA PHE A 295 -2.81 13.19 -16.06
C PHE A 295 -2.40 11.79 -15.59
N GLU A 296 -2.27 10.86 -16.53
CA GLU A 296 -1.96 9.45 -16.30
C GLU A 296 -0.82 9.26 -15.28
N TYR A 297 0.33 9.90 -15.51
CA TYR A 297 1.49 9.79 -14.62
C TYR A 297 1.31 10.46 -13.25
N GLY A 298 0.25 11.26 -13.05
CA GLY A 298 -0.03 11.92 -11.77
C GLY A 298 -1.00 11.15 -10.87
N VAL A 299 -1.87 10.32 -11.45
CA VAL A 299 -2.95 9.63 -10.72
C VAL A 299 -2.94 8.12 -10.86
N HIS A 300 -2.35 7.56 -11.93
CA HIS A 300 -2.22 6.12 -12.11
C HIS A 300 -1.07 5.57 -11.25
N VAL A 301 -1.41 4.74 -10.28
CA VAL A 301 -0.50 4.23 -9.26
C VAL A 301 -0.37 2.72 -9.32
N PRO A 302 0.77 2.13 -8.91
CA PRO A 302 0.90 0.69 -8.81
C PRO A 302 -0.04 0.15 -7.74
N PHE A 303 -0.63 -1.03 -7.97
CA PHE A 303 -1.49 -1.67 -6.99
C PHE A 303 -1.44 -3.18 -7.10
N ALA A 304 -1.05 -3.83 -6.00
CA ALA A 304 -1.03 -5.28 -5.90
C ALA A 304 -1.55 -5.72 -4.53
N VAL A 305 -2.23 -6.86 -4.48
CA VAL A 305 -2.77 -7.47 -3.25
C VAL A 305 -2.51 -8.95 -3.26
N SER A 306 -1.96 -9.50 -2.17
CA SER A 306 -1.82 -10.95 -1.94
C SER A 306 -2.41 -11.37 -0.60
N TYR A 307 -2.89 -12.64 -0.57
CA TYR A 307 -3.41 -13.28 0.65
C TYR A 307 -3.38 -14.80 0.51
#